data_68ada4a465d1cb2064201cb94c4802b5
#
_entry.id   68ada4a465d1cb2064201cb94c4802b5
#
_cell.length_a   1.000
_cell.length_b   1.000
_cell.length_c   1.000
_cell.angle_alpha   90.00
_cell.angle_beta   90.00
_cell.angle_gamma   90.00
#
_symmetry.space_group_name_H-M   'P 1'
#
loop_
_entity.id
_entity.type
_entity.pdbx_description
1 polymer ?
#
loop_
_entity_poly.entity_id
_entity_poly.type
_entity_poly.pdbx_seq_one_letter_code
_entity_poly.pdbx_strand_id
1 'polypeptide(L)'
;MPAPDLVAALGDVHDAAGHTDEAGRQYALVEYMGKVAAAAGTTYARQLALFYADHDRRPEEALRLARLEAAGRGDIYTDDTLAWACYKNGRLAEAARAAHRALRLGTEDAMLHYHADAIAAALGHERIAARHLRRALGLNPHFDLRQAPRARAALAALERPVLAARDGVR
;
A
#
# COMPACT_ATOMS: atom_id res chain seq x y z
N MET A 1 -0.69 -21.58 -13.44
CA MET A 1 -1.47 -21.02 -12.32
C MET A 1 -1.53 -19.49 -12.48
N PRO A 2 -2.65 -18.83 -12.16
CA PRO A 2 -2.68 -17.37 -12.16
C PRO A 2 -1.67 -16.81 -11.16
N ALA A 3 -1.25 -15.57 -11.36
CA ALA A 3 -0.35 -14.91 -10.42
C ALA A 3 -1.12 -14.48 -9.14
N PRO A 4 -0.50 -14.51 -7.95
CA PRO A 4 -1.18 -14.21 -6.68
C PRO A 4 -1.83 -12.82 -6.64
N ASP A 5 -1.24 -11.83 -7.28
CA ASP A 5 -1.76 -10.47 -7.39
C ASP A 5 -3.07 -10.41 -8.19
N LEU A 6 -3.21 -11.20 -9.26
CA LEU A 6 -4.47 -11.30 -10.01
C LEU A 6 -5.58 -11.96 -9.20
N VAL A 7 -5.24 -12.97 -8.40
CA VAL A 7 -6.20 -13.62 -7.50
C VAL A 7 -6.62 -12.67 -6.38
N ALA A 8 -5.69 -11.91 -5.82
CA ALA A 8 -5.99 -10.88 -4.83
C ALA A 8 -6.93 -9.80 -5.41
N ALA A 9 -6.62 -9.30 -6.62
CA ALA A 9 -7.45 -8.31 -7.29
C ALA A 9 -8.89 -8.82 -7.57
N LEU A 10 -9.05 -10.11 -7.92
CA LEU A 10 -10.37 -10.71 -8.04
C LEU A 10 -11.11 -10.73 -6.69
N GLY A 11 -10.39 -11.01 -5.60
CA GLY A 11 -10.93 -10.90 -4.24
C GLY A 11 -11.41 -9.47 -3.94
N ASP A 12 -10.64 -8.45 -4.32
CA ASP A 12 -11.00 -7.05 -4.13
C ASP A 12 -12.25 -6.65 -4.93
N VAL A 13 -12.41 -7.18 -6.14
CA VAL A 13 -13.62 -6.98 -6.95
C VAL A 13 -14.84 -7.59 -6.25
N HIS A 14 -14.73 -8.82 -5.73
CA HIS A 14 -15.80 -9.44 -4.98
C HIS A 14 -16.14 -8.65 -3.70
N ASP A 15 -15.13 -8.21 -2.95
CA ASP A 15 -15.31 -7.41 -1.73
C ASP A 15 -16.04 -6.09 -2.05
N ALA A 16 -15.63 -5.39 -3.09
CA ALA A 16 -16.26 -4.15 -3.55
C ALA A 16 -17.70 -4.35 -4.03
N ALA A 17 -18.04 -5.55 -4.53
CA ALA A 17 -19.40 -5.93 -4.91
C ALA A 17 -20.26 -6.44 -3.73
N GLY A 18 -19.69 -6.51 -2.52
CA GLY A 18 -20.38 -7.03 -1.32
C GLY A 18 -20.40 -8.57 -1.23
N HIS A 19 -19.69 -9.26 -2.10
CA HIS A 19 -19.59 -10.72 -2.12
C HIS A 19 -18.45 -11.19 -1.19
N THR A 20 -18.63 -11.03 0.11
CA THR A 20 -17.58 -11.24 1.11
C THR A 20 -17.07 -12.68 1.19
N ASP A 21 -17.94 -13.68 0.97
CA ASP A 21 -17.53 -15.09 0.98
C ASP A 21 -16.64 -15.42 -0.21
N GLU A 22 -16.98 -14.91 -1.39
CA GLU A 22 -16.18 -15.04 -2.60
C GLU A 22 -14.82 -14.37 -2.44
N ALA A 23 -14.79 -13.15 -1.92
CA ALA A 23 -13.57 -12.43 -1.59
C ALA A 23 -12.69 -13.25 -0.63
N GLY A 24 -13.28 -13.78 0.44
CA GLY A 24 -12.60 -14.62 1.41
C GLY A 24 -11.96 -15.85 0.79
N ARG A 25 -12.65 -16.52 -0.17
CA ARG A 25 -12.11 -17.67 -0.92
C ARG A 25 -10.90 -17.28 -1.76
N GLN A 26 -10.95 -16.13 -2.45
CA GLN A 26 -9.81 -15.65 -3.25
C GLN A 26 -8.60 -15.32 -2.37
N TYR A 27 -8.81 -14.64 -1.26
CA TYR A 27 -7.72 -14.32 -0.33
C TYR A 27 -7.10 -15.58 0.30
N ALA A 28 -7.91 -16.59 0.65
CA ALA A 28 -7.40 -17.87 1.11
C ALA A 28 -6.58 -18.60 0.04
N LEU A 29 -6.99 -18.48 -1.23
CA LEU A 29 -6.24 -19.05 -2.36
C LEU A 29 -4.88 -18.37 -2.52
N VAL A 30 -4.78 -17.04 -2.38
CA VAL A 30 -3.50 -16.32 -2.39
C VAL A 30 -2.55 -16.86 -1.30
N GLU A 31 -3.05 -17.04 -0.09
CA GLU A 31 -2.26 -17.59 1.01
C GLU A 31 -1.81 -19.04 0.74
N TYR A 32 -2.70 -19.85 0.16
CA TYR A 32 -2.38 -21.23 -0.23
C TYR A 32 -1.29 -21.28 -1.31
N MET A 33 -1.40 -20.41 -2.34
CA MET A 33 -0.38 -20.31 -3.39
C MET A 33 1.00 -19.99 -2.83
N GLY A 34 1.06 -19.11 -1.82
CA GLY A 34 2.30 -18.81 -1.11
C GLY A 34 2.90 -20.02 -0.40
N LYS A 35 2.08 -20.84 0.26
CA LYS A 35 2.53 -22.07 0.93
C LYS A 35 3.06 -23.09 -0.08
N VAL A 36 2.36 -23.28 -1.20
CA VAL A 36 2.78 -24.20 -2.27
C VAL A 36 4.10 -23.76 -2.89
N ALA A 37 4.25 -22.47 -3.19
CA ALA A 37 5.49 -21.92 -3.74
C ALA A 37 6.67 -22.14 -2.77
N ALA A 38 6.49 -21.88 -1.48
CA ALA A 38 7.51 -22.10 -0.48
C ALA A 38 7.92 -23.57 -0.38
N ALA A 39 6.96 -24.51 -0.45
CA ALA A 39 7.22 -25.94 -0.45
C ALA A 39 7.96 -26.41 -1.72
N ALA A 40 7.77 -25.70 -2.84
CA ALA A 40 8.46 -25.96 -4.11
C ALA A 40 9.82 -25.24 -4.22
N GLY A 41 10.29 -24.59 -3.15
CA GLY A 41 11.56 -23.84 -3.15
C GLY A 41 11.54 -22.55 -3.97
N THR A 42 10.33 -22.06 -4.31
CA THR A 42 10.12 -20.79 -5.00
C THR A 42 9.43 -19.80 -4.07
N THR A 43 9.31 -18.53 -4.49
CA THR A 43 8.70 -17.53 -3.63
C THR A 43 7.91 -16.50 -4.43
N TYR A 44 6.78 -16.08 -3.86
CA TYR A 44 6.02 -14.90 -4.24
C TYR A 44 6.18 -13.81 -3.16
N ALA A 45 7.40 -13.61 -2.65
CA ALA A 45 7.64 -12.80 -1.46
C ALA A 45 7.07 -11.40 -1.60
N ARG A 46 7.32 -10.70 -2.72
CA ARG A 46 6.81 -9.36 -2.97
C ARG A 46 5.29 -9.32 -3.06
N GLN A 47 4.68 -10.22 -3.84
CA GLN A 47 3.22 -10.26 -4.05
C GLN A 47 2.49 -10.55 -2.73
N LEU A 48 2.99 -11.50 -1.93
CA LEU A 48 2.41 -11.82 -0.64
C LEU A 48 2.62 -10.70 0.39
N ALA A 49 3.79 -10.04 0.38
CA ALA A 49 4.04 -8.91 1.26
C ALA A 49 3.07 -7.77 0.99
N LEU A 50 2.85 -7.40 -0.28
CA LEU A 50 1.86 -6.40 -0.67
C LEU A 50 0.45 -6.85 -0.31
N PHE A 51 0.06 -8.07 -0.65
CA PHE A 51 -1.26 -8.61 -0.31
C PHE A 51 -1.54 -8.49 1.20
N TYR A 52 -0.62 -8.92 2.05
CA TYR A 52 -0.81 -8.82 3.49
C TYR A 52 -0.87 -7.37 3.98
N ALA A 53 -0.02 -6.50 3.45
CA ALA A 53 0.03 -5.09 3.83
C ALA A 53 -1.22 -4.32 3.36
N ASP A 54 -1.70 -4.56 2.14
CA ASP A 54 -2.87 -3.89 1.56
C ASP A 54 -4.17 -4.27 2.27
N HIS A 55 -4.25 -5.51 2.76
CA HIS A 55 -5.43 -6.05 3.43
C HIS A 55 -5.35 -6.00 4.96
N ASP A 56 -4.35 -5.32 5.52
CA ASP A 56 -4.12 -5.24 6.97
C ASP A 56 -4.06 -6.63 7.64
N ARG A 57 -3.47 -7.59 6.93
CA ARG A 57 -3.32 -8.99 7.36
C ARG A 57 -1.87 -9.30 7.66
N ARG A 58 -1.61 -10.03 8.75
CA ARG A 58 -0.27 -10.57 9.09
C ARG A 58 0.87 -9.56 8.89
N PRO A 59 0.82 -8.38 9.51
CA PRO A 59 1.78 -7.30 9.24
C PRO A 59 3.24 -7.73 9.47
N GLU A 60 3.52 -8.55 10.46
CA GLU A 60 4.88 -9.06 10.71
C GLU A 60 5.36 -9.97 9.58
N GLU A 61 4.48 -10.80 9.02
CA GLU A 61 4.80 -11.66 7.89
C GLU A 61 4.99 -10.84 6.61
N ALA A 62 4.18 -9.81 6.38
CA ALA A 62 4.38 -8.86 5.30
C ALA A 62 5.79 -8.25 5.37
N LEU A 63 6.21 -7.79 6.55
CA LEU A 63 7.53 -7.21 6.74
C LEU A 63 8.65 -8.23 6.54
N ARG A 64 8.48 -9.45 7.04
CA ARG A 64 9.45 -10.53 6.87
C ARG A 64 9.67 -10.83 5.38
N LEU A 65 8.59 -10.97 4.62
CA LEU A 65 8.64 -11.24 3.18
C LEU A 65 9.22 -10.06 2.38
N ALA A 66 8.82 -8.82 2.71
CA ALA A 66 9.39 -7.63 2.09
C ALA A 66 10.89 -7.51 2.31
N ARG A 67 11.39 -7.85 3.49
CA ARG A 67 12.83 -7.89 3.79
C ARG A 67 13.56 -9.00 3.04
N LEU A 68 12.93 -10.16 2.93
CA LEU A 68 13.48 -11.28 2.14
C LEU A 68 13.66 -10.87 0.68
N GLU A 69 12.66 -10.24 0.09
CA GLU A 69 12.75 -9.73 -1.30
C GLU A 69 13.83 -8.66 -1.43
N ALA A 70 13.89 -7.70 -0.52
CA ALA A 70 14.86 -6.61 -0.53
C ALA A 70 16.32 -7.07 -0.34
N ALA A 71 16.54 -8.23 0.25
CA ALA A 71 17.89 -8.83 0.35
C ALA A 71 18.41 -9.36 -1.00
N GLY A 72 17.50 -9.73 -1.91
CA GLY A 72 17.85 -10.28 -3.22
C GLY A 72 17.68 -9.32 -4.39
N ARG A 73 16.90 -8.23 -4.21
CA ARG A 73 16.55 -7.27 -5.26
C ARG A 73 16.64 -5.83 -4.77
N GLY A 74 17.08 -4.93 -5.65
CA GLY A 74 17.24 -3.51 -5.36
C GLY A 74 16.45 -2.59 -6.30
N ASP A 75 15.29 -3.04 -6.82
CA ASP A 75 14.44 -2.22 -7.68
C ASP A 75 13.46 -1.34 -6.87
N ILE A 76 12.86 -0.35 -7.54
CA ILE A 76 11.97 0.63 -6.91
C ILE A 76 10.70 0.01 -6.33
N TYR A 77 10.18 -1.06 -6.94
CA TYR A 77 8.97 -1.74 -6.46
C TYR A 77 9.25 -2.61 -5.24
N THR A 78 10.45 -3.17 -5.15
CA THR A 78 10.93 -3.86 -3.95
C THR A 78 11.12 -2.87 -2.78
N ASP A 79 11.71 -1.69 -3.05
CA ASP A 79 11.83 -0.62 -2.06
C ASP A 79 10.45 -0.11 -1.59
N ASP A 80 9.47 0.01 -2.50
CA ASP A 80 8.10 0.40 -2.18
C ASP A 80 7.39 -0.65 -1.30
N THR A 81 7.51 -1.92 -1.68
CA THR A 81 6.95 -3.02 -0.87
C THR A 81 7.51 -3.01 0.55
N LEU A 82 8.82 -2.78 0.70
CA LEU A 82 9.44 -2.67 2.01
C LEU A 82 8.95 -1.42 2.76
N ALA A 83 8.80 -0.29 2.07
CA ALA A 83 8.26 0.93 2.66
C ALA A 83 6.86 0.72 3.21
N TRP A 84 5.99 0.11 2.41
CA TRP A 84 4.61 -0.17 2.78
C TRP A 84 4.50 -1.14 3.94
N ALA A 85 5.24 -2.26 3.90
CA ALA A 85 5.27 -3.23 5.00
C ALA A 85 5.85 -2.62 6.30
N CYS A 86 6.88 -1.78 6.23
CA CYS A 86 7.39 -1.03 7.38
C CYS A 86 6.33 -0.08 7.95
N TYR A 87 5.61 0.66 7.10
CA TYR A 87 4.53 1.54 7.51
C TYR A 87 3.43 0.79 8.27
N LYS A 88 2.96 -0.34 7.73
CA LYS A 88 1.94 -1.19 8.36
C LYS A 88 2.38 -1.79 9.71
N ASN A 89 3.68 -1.83 9.95
CA ASN A 89 4.27 -2.25 11.23
C ASN A 89 4.67 -1.07 12.15
N GLY A 90 4.26 0.16 11.85
CA GLY A 90 4.59 1.36 12.64
C GLY A 90 6.07 1.78 12.60
N ARG A 91 6.88 1.18 11.72
CA ARG A 91 8.32 1.46 11.57
C ARG A 91 8.55 2.67 10.66
N LEU A 92 8.01 3.82 11.04
CA LEU A 92 7.89 5.00 10.17
C LEU A 92 9.23 5.51 9.63
N ALA A 93 10.29 5.51 10.43
CA ALA A 93 11.61 5.96 9.99
C ALA A 93 12.21 5.03 8.91
N GLU A 94 12.00 3.71 9.01
CA GLU A 94 12.41 2.76 7.99
C GLU A 94 11.55 2.90 6.74
N ALA A 95 10.24 3.05 6.90
CA ALA A 95 9.28 3.28 5.83
C ALA A 95 9.68 4.50 4.98
N ALA A 96 9.98 5.63 5.63
CA ALA A 96 10.39 6.86 4.94
C ALA A 96 11.67 6.67 4.11
N ARG A 97 12.68 6.00 4.67
CA ARG A 97 13.92 5.72 3.93
C ARG A 97 13.67 4.81 2.70
N ALA A 98 12.85 3.79 2.85
CA ALA A 98 12.51 2.90 1.76
C ALA A 98 11.66 3.61 0.69
N ALA A 99 10.65 4.41 1.08
CA ALA A 99 9.85 5.21 0.16
C ALA A 99 10.70 6.23 -0.64
N HIS A 100 11.67 6.87 0.00
CA HIS A 100 12.60 7.74 -0.69
C HIS A 100 13.41 7.00 -1.78
N ARG A 101 13.85 5.76 -1.50
CA ARG A 101 14.51 4.94 -2.53
C ARG A 101 13.55 4.50 -3.62
N ALA A 102 12.30 4.16 -3.29
CA ALA A 102 11.28 3.80 -4.28
C ALA A 102 11.02 4.93 -5.30
N LEU A 103 11.06 6.17 -4.85
CA LEU A 103 10.83 7.34 -5.69
C LEU A 103 12.08 7.88 -6.41
N ARG A 104 13.25 7.26 -6.24
CA ARG A 104 14.56 7.79 -6.73
C ARG A 104 14.64 8.00 -8.25
N LEU A 105 13.86 7.26 -9.02
CA LEU A 105 13.86 7.34 -10.48
C LEU A 105 12.80 8.31 -11.02
N GLY A 106 11.98 8.92 -10.15
CA GLY A 106 10.89 9.79 -10.58
C GLY A 106 9.80 9.08 -11.39
N THR A 107 9.65 7.75 -11.20
CA THR A 107 8.66 6.94 -11.93
C THR A 107 7.25 7.45 -11.67
N GLU A 108 6.51 7.65 -12.75
CA GLU A 108 5.12 8.11 -12.72
C GLU A 108 4.16 6.95 -12.40
N ASP A 109 4.16 6.52 -11.15
CA ASP A 109 3.33 5.44 -10.63
C ASP A 109 2.49 5.95 -9.46
N ALA A 110 1.16 5.85 -9.59
CA ALA A 110 0.22 6.35 -8.60
C ALA A 110 0.33 5.65 -7.25
N MET A 111 0.64 4.33 -7.25
CA MET A 111 0.76 3.56 -6.03
C MET A 111 1.98 3.97 -5.21
N LEU A 112 3.14 4.19 -5.85
CA LEU A 112 4.35 4.68 -5.18
C LEU A 112 4.08 6.01 -4.46
N HIS A 113 3.34 6.90 -5.11
CA HIS A 113 2.96 8.18 -4.51
C HIS A 113 1.93 8.03 -3.39
N TYR A 114 0.97 7.12 -3.51
CA TYR A 114 0.01 6.84 -2.44
C TYR A 114 0.69 6.28 -1.18
N HIS A 115 1.60 5.32 -1.32
CA HIS A 115 2.35 4.80 -0.17
C HIS A 115 3.23 5.88 0.48
N ALA A 116 3.89 6.71 -0.33
CA ALA A 116 4.69 7.83 0.17
C ALA A 116 3.85 8.87 0.93
N ASP A 117 2.59 9.11 0.48
CA ASP A 117 1.64 9.94 1.19
C ASP A 117 1.34 9.41 2.58
N ALA A 118 0.87 8.16 2.66
CA ALA A 118 0.48 7.55 3.93
C ALA A 118 1.62 7.59 4.96
N ILE A 119 2.87 7.36 4.51
CA ILE A 119 4.07 7.44 5.34
C ILE A 119 4.33 8.89 5.78
N ALA A 120 4.23 9.87 4.87
CA ALA A 120 4.43 11.28 5.19
C ALA A 120 3.37 11.80 6.17
N ALA A 121 2.10 11.42 5.98
CA ALA A 121 1.01 11.77 6.89
C ALA A 121 1.22 11.20 8.29
N ALA A 122 1.64 9.94 8.40
CA ALA A 122 1.95 9.31 9.69
C ALA A 122 3.14 9.96 10.43
N LEU A 123 4.04 10.62 9.68
CA LEU A 123 5.14 11.42 10.23
C LEU A 123 4.74 12.87 10.55
N GLY A 124 3.48 13.27 10.34
CA GLY A 124 3.00 14.63 10.54
C GLY A 124 3.38 15.61 9.43
N HIS A 125 3.84 15.12 8.28
CA HIS A 125 4.28 15.96 7.15
C HIS A 125 3.13 16.22 6.16
N GLU A 126 2.04 16.83 6.63
CA GLU A 126 0.78 17.00 5.88
C GLU A 126 0.95 17.65 4.49
N ARG A 127 1.84 18.67 4.37
CA ARG A 127 2.09 19.33 3.07
C ARG A 127 2.75 18.40 2.05
N ILE A 128 3.61 17.51 2.52
CA ILE A 128 4.26 16.49 1.68
C ILE A 128 3.25 15.42 1.29
N ALA A 129 2.45 14.97 2.25
CA ALA A 129 1.36 14.02 2.04
C ALA A 129 0.39 14.53 0.97
N ALA A 130 -0.17 15.73 1.13
CA ALA A 130 -1.09 16.31 0.15
C ALA A 130 -0.49 16.41 -1.27
N ARG A 131 0.82 16.71 -1.38
CA ARG A 131 1.51 16.75 -2.69
C ARG A 131 1.55 15.37 -3.34
N HIS A 132 1.86 14.33 -2.57
CA HIS A 132 1.88 12.96 -3.07
C HIS A 132 0.49 12.47 -3.45
N LEU A 133 -0.56 12.75 -2.67
CA LEU A 133 -1.95 12.42 -3.01
C LEU A 133 -2.40 13.07 -4.32
N ARG A 134 -2.13 14.38 -4.49
CA ARG A 134 -2.44 15.05 -5.76
C ARG A 134 -1.74 14.40 -6.94
N ARG A 135 -0.46 14.01 -6.76
CA ARG A 135 0.29 13.34 -7.81
C ARG A 135 -0.29 11.95 -8.12
N ALA A 136 -0.58 11.13 -7.11
CA ALA A 136 -1.18 9.81 -7.29
C ALA A 136 -2.51 9.90 -8.05
N LEU A 137 -3.43 10.74 -7.59
CA LEU A 137 -4.75 10.90 -8.20
C LEU A 137 -4.70 11.58 -9.57
N GLY A 138 -3.69 12.43 -9.82
CA GLY A 138 -3.46 13.05 -11.12
C GLY A 138 -2.89 12.07 -12.15
N LEU A 139 -2.08 11.11 -11.73
CA LEU A 139 -1.56 10.04 -12.59
C LEU A 139 -2.64 9.04 -12.97
N ASN A 140 -3.36 8.55 -11.97
CA ASN A 140 -4.48 7.63 -12.18
C ASN A 140 -5.50 7.77 -11.02
N PRO A 141 -6.68 8.35 -11.24
CA PRO A 141 -7.69 8.50 -10.19
C PRO A 141 -8.34 7.17 -9.76
N HIS A 142 -8.04 6.08 -10.46
CA HIS A 142 -8.57 4.72 -10.22
C HIS A 142 -7.45 3.68 -10.08
N PHE A 143 -6.30 4.06 -9.54
CA PHE A 143 -5.10 3.23 -9.46
C PHE A 143 -5.30 1.92 -8.69
N ASP A 144 -6.29 1.89 -7.80
CA ASP A 144 -6.64 0.72 -7.00
C ASP A 144 -8.08 0.83 -6.49
N LEU A 145 -8.81 -0.30 -6.41
CA LEU A 145 -10.22 -0.32 -5.99
C LEU A 145 -10.42 0.10 -4.53
N ARG A 146 -9.50 -0.25 -3.65
CA ARG A 146 -9.58 -0.01 -2.21
C ARG A 146 -8.89 1.29 -1.80
N GLN A 147 -7.74 1.56 -2.41
CA GLN A 147 -6.84 2.64 -1.97
C GLN A 147 -7.16 3.98 -2.64
N ALA A 148 -7.60 4.00 -3.90
CA ALA A 148 -7.94 5.25 -4.58
C ALA A 148 -9.11 6.01 -3.93
N PRO A 149 -10.20 5.37 -3.44
CA PRO A 149 -11.22 6.05 -2.63
C PRO A 149 -10.66 6.63 -1.33
N ARG A 150 -9.76 5.91 -0.65
CA ARG A 150 -9.09 6.37 0.58
C ARG A 150 -8.20 7.59 0.30
N ALA A 151 -7.46 7.57 -0.81
CA ALA A 151 -6.62 8.68 -1.26
C ALA A 151 -7.45 9.96 -1.49
N ARG A 152 -8.60 9.84 -2.16
CA ARG A 152 -9.52 10.98 -2.38
C ARG A 152 -10.05 11.54 -1.06
N ALA A 153 -10.48 10.68 -0.14
CA ALA A 153 -10.97 11.10 1.16
C ALA A 153 -9.88 11.79 2.00
N ALA A 154 -8.66 11.24 2.00
CA ALA A 154 -7.51 11.82 2.71
C ALA A 154 -7.14 13.19 2.14
N LEU A 155 -7.08 13.34 0.81
CA LEU A 155 -6.78 14.63 0.19
C LEU A 155 -7.85 15.67 0.53
N ALA A 156 -9.13 15.31 0.44
CA ALA A 156 -10.23 16.20 0.82
C ALA A 156 -10.16 16.63 2.30
N ALA A 157 -9.72 15.75 3.18
CA ALA A 157 -9.53 16.09 4.60
C ALA A 157 -8.39 17.09 4.80
N LEU A 158 -7.27 16.92 4.11
CA LEU A 158 -6.10 17.82 4.19
C LEU A 158 -6.38 19.19 3.54
N GLU A 159 -7.29 19.25 2.58
CA GLU A 159 -7.64 20.50 1.86
C GLU A 159 -8.82 21.27 2.49
N ARG A 160 -9.48 20.71 3.50
CA ARG A 160 -10.51 21.45 4.23
C ARG A 160 -9.87 22.67 4.90
N PRO A 161 -10.34 23.91 4.61
CA PRO A 161 -9.83 25.08 5.31
C PRO A 161 -10.11 24.91 6.80
N VAL A 162 -9.15 25.32 7.65
CA VAL A 162 -9.31 25.45 9.11
C VAL A 162 -10.27 26.62 9.38
N LEU A 163 -11.53 26.49 9.02
CA LEU A 163 -12.58 27.52 9.18
C LEU A 163 -13.29 27.44 10.54
N ALA A 164 -12.89 26.54 11.44
CA ALA A 164 -13.61 26.30 12.69
C ALA A 164 -12.95 26.87 13.95
N ALA A 165 -11.93 27.70 13.86
CA ALA A 165 -11.23 28.22 15.04
C ALA A 165 -11.30 29.75 15.24
N ARG A 166 -12.23 30.46 14.57
CA ARG A 166 -12.36 31.93 14.72
C ARG A 166 -13.68 32.44 15.29
N ASP A 167 -14.65 31.60 15.60
CA ASP A 167 -15.95 32.04 16.14
C ASP A 167 -16.13 31.75 17.64
N GLY A 168 -15.06 31.76 18.42
CA GLY A 168 -15.07 31.48 19.86
C GLY A 168 -14.49 32.58 20.77
N VAL A 169 -14.44 33.85 20.31
CA VAL A 169 -14.13 34.97 21.19
C VAL A 169 -15.11 36.12 20.91
N ARG A 170 -16.19 36.13 21.67
CA ARG A 170 -16.96 37.31 22.04
C ARG A 170 -17.38 37.17 23.48
#